data_1d95c00360a640c074a5205755b8b945
#
_entry.id   1d95c00360a640c074a5205755b8b945
#
_cell.length_a   1.000
_cell.length_b   1.000
_cell.length_c   1.000
_cell.angle_alpha   90.00
_cell.angle_beta   90.00
_cell.angle_gamma   90.00
#
_symmetry.space_group_name_H-M   'P 1'
#
loop_
_entity.id
_entity.type
_entity.pdbx_description
1 polymer ?
#
loop_
_entity_poly.entity_id
_entity_poly.type
_entity_poly.pdbx_seq_one_letter_code
_entity_poly.pdbx_strand_id
1 'polypeptide(L)'
;MDESRAAARASARARILDAAIKLIAREGIDDVRIARIAIEAGVSPSLLHYHFASRDSLLAEAIEHSYELAGDNRTGAGEEPGAATARVAAMIDQCLPTPGRLRDDWMLWVELWLHTARHPDLRRTAARVYARIHGWFAAAIDDGVQRGEFTVADRDRTVDRLLALIDGYGIRALIEDPAMPVARARAEIWSAIAPELGVS
;
A
#
# COMPACT_ATOMS: atom_id res chain seq x y z
N MET A 1 -2.03 35.26 -0.37
CA MET A 1 -0.97 34.90 0.64
C MET A 1 -1.29 33.66 1.45
N ASP A 2 -2.56 33.33 1.65
CA ASP A 2 -2.96 32.13 2.45
C ASP A 2 -2.82 30.83 1.68
N GLU A 3 -3.22 30.79 0.40
CA GLU A 3 -3.08 29.61 -0.47
C GLU A 3 -1.63 29.16 -0.69
N SER A 4 -0.70 30.11 -0.83
CA SER A 4 0.74 29.79 -0.99
C SER A 4 1.33 29.17 0.28
N ARG A 5 0.87 29.61 1.47
CA ARG A 5 1.29 29.01 2.74
C ARG A 5 0.68 27.64 2.96
N ALA A 6 -0.57 27.42 2.55
CA ALA A 6 -1.23 26.11 2.62
C ALA A 6 -0.55 25.10 1.69
N ALA A 7 -0.25 25.49 0.45
CA ALA A 7 0.49 24.65 -0.50
C ALA A 7 1.90 24.31 -0.01
N ALA A 8 2.64 25.27 0.57
CA ALA A 8 3.96 25.02 1.14
C ALA A 8 3.92 24.05 2.35
N ARG A 9 2.87 24.15 3.19
CA ARG A 9 2.66 23.23 4.33
C ARG A 9 2.33 21.82 3.85
N ALA A 10 1.43 21.68 2.86
CA ALA A 10 1.09 20.39 2.27
C ALA A 10 2.34 19.72 1.66
N SER A 11 3.17 20.49 0.93
CA SER A 11 4.45 20.02 0.39
C SER A 11 5.45 19.62 1.48
N ALA A 12 5.53 20.34 2.60
CA ALA A 12 6.40 19.99 3.72
C ALA A 12 5.94 18.69 4.40
N ARG A 13 4.62 18.52 4.60
CA ARG A 13 4.04 17.32 5.18
C ARG A 13 4.33 16.09 4.30
N ALA A 14 4.14 16.19 2.99
CA ALA A 14 4.45 15.10 2.05
C ALA A 14 5.94 14.72 2.12
N ARG A 15 6.87 15.69 2.10
CA ARG A 15 8.31 15.41 2.24
C ARG A 15 8.65 14.71 3.55
N ILE A 16 8.00 15.06 4.67
CA ILE A 16 8.21 14.38 5.96
C ILE A 16 7.74 12.94 5.88
N LEU A 17 6.59 12.67 5.27
CA LEU A 17 6.05 11.32 5.12
C LEU A 17 6.93 10.47 4.19
N ASP A 18 7.39 10.99 3.06
CA ASP A 18 8.33 10.31 2.16
C ASP A 18 9.66 9.98 2.84
N ALA A 19 10.20 10.93 3.63
CA ALA A 19 11.42 10.70 4.40
C ALA A 19 11.22 9.64 5.50
N ALA A 20 10.06 9.67 6.18
CA ALA A 20 9.71 8.69 7.19
C ALA A 20 9.62 7.28 6.59
N ILE A 21 8.91 7.10 5.47
CA ILE A 21 8.79 5.82 4.75
C ILE A 21 10.18 5.25 4.46
N LYS A 22 11.07 6.03 3.83
CA LYS A 22 12.42 5.59 3.47
C LYS A 22 13.27 5.20 4.67
N LEU A 23 13.25 5.99 5.73
CA LEU A 23 14.04 5.72 6.94
C LEU A 23 13.50 4.53 7.70
N ILE A 24 12.18 4.42 7.87
CA ILE A 24 11.55 3.28 8.54
C ILE A 24 11.81 1.98 7.77
N ALA A 25 11.70 2.01 6.44
CA ALA A 25 11.99 0.84 5.61
C ALA A 25 13.44 0.34 5.73
N ARG A 26 14.39 1.23 6.03
CA ARG A 26 15.81 0.87 6.14
C ARG A 26 16.23 0.48 7.54
N GLU A 27 15.70 1.11 8.55
CA GLU A 27 16.21 1.08 9.93
C GLU A 27 15.22 0.48 10.92
N GLY A 28 13.97 0.28 10.51
CA GLY A 28 12.87 -0.05 11.41
C GLY A 28 12.36 1.17 12.18
N ILE A 29 11.10 1.11 12.62
CA ILE A 29 10.48 2.27 13.27
C ILE A 29 11.14 2.59 14.63
N ASP A 30 11.58 1.59 15.39
CA ASP A 30 12.13 1.81 16.74
C ASP A 30 13.46 2.57 16.72
N ASP A 31 14.27 2.38 15.67
CA ASP A 31 15.60 2.97 15.54
C ASP A 31 15.57 4.36 14.85
N VAL A 32 14.51 4.70 14.13
CA VAL A 32 14.40 5.99 13.47
C VAL A 32 14.07 7.10 14.45
N ARG A 33 14.95 8.09 14.55
CA ARG A 33 14.74 9.29 15.37
C ARG A 33 14.03 10.38 14.58
N ILE A 34 13.05 11.05 15.20
CA ILE A 34 12.31 12.17 14.58
C ILE A 34 13.24 13.25 14.01
N ALA A 35 14.34 13.55 14.70
CA ALA A 35 15.34 14.50 14.22
C ALA A 35 15.97 14.10 12.88
N ARG A 36 16.18 12.79 12.64
CA ARG A 36 16.70 12.30 11.35
C ARG A 36 15.67 12.44 10.23
N ILE A 37 14.40 12.18 10.52
CA ILE A 37 13.31 12.40 9.56
C ILE A 37 13.24 13.88 9.17
N ALA A 38 13.38 14.80 10.13
CA ALA A 38 13.39 16.22 9.85
C ALA A 38 14.56 16.64 8.92
N ILE A 39 15.75 16.11 9.17
CA ILE A 39 16.94 16.35 8.33
C ILE A 39 16.72 15.81 6.91
N GLU A 40 16.29 14.56 6.77
CA GLU A 40 16.04 13.92 5.47
C GLU A 40 14.95 14.64 4.68
N ALA A 41 13.89 15.12 5.36
CA ALA A 41 12.82 15.89 4.74
C ALA A 41 13.20 17.35 4.40
N GLY A 42 14.35 17.84 4.87
CA GLY A 42 14.76 19.24 4.71
C GLY A 42 13.82 20.20 5.44
N VAL A 43 13.40 19.85 6.67
CA VAL A 43 12.51 20.67 7.51
C VAL A 43 13.10 20.87 8.91
N SER A 44 12.64 21.88 9.64
CA SER A 44 13.01 22.02 11.04
C SER A 44 12.31 20.97 11.91
N PRO A 45 12.92 20.53 13.02
CA PRO A 45 12.26 19.65 13.99
C PRO A 45 10.95 20.24 14.53
N SER A 46 10.89 21.56 14.71
CA SER A 46 9.68 22.26 15.16
C SER A 46 8.54 22.12 14.16
N LEU A 47 8.83 22.19 12.86
CA LEU A 47 7.82 22.02 11.81
C LEU A 47 7.33 20.56 11.76
N LEU A 48 8.21 19.59 11.97
CA LEU A 48 7.81 18.18 12.07
C LEU A 48 6.88 17.95 13.25
N HIS A 49 7.22 18.47 14.45
CA HIS A 49 6.37 18.36 15.64
C HIS A 49 5.05 19.14 15.50
N TYR A 50 5.01 20.17 14.68
CA TYR A 50 3.77 20.85 14.34
C TYR A 50 2.82 19.95 13.53
N HIS A 51 3.36 19.14 12.62
CA HIS A 51 2.56 18.25 11.78
C HIS A 51 2.18 16.92 12.46
N PHE A 52 3.03 16.39 13.33
CA PHE A 52 2.86 15.06 13.92
C PHE A 52 3.04 15.09 15.43
N ALA A 53 1.96 14.75 16.15
CA ALA A 53 1.92 14.82 17.61
C ALA A 53 2.77 13.70 18.27
N SER A 54 2.94 12.57 17.58
CA SER A 54 3.67 11.40 18.10
C SER A 54 4.32 10.62 16.95
N ARG A 55 5.19 9.69 17.31
CA ARG A 55 5.77 8.70 16.41
C ARG A 55 4.69 7.81 15.77
N ASP A 56 3.73 7.37 16.58
CA ASP A 56 2.64 6.51 16.12
C ASP A 56 1.73 7.22 15.13
N SER A 57 1.45 8.53 15.35
CA SER A 57 0.71 9.32 14.37
C SER A 57 1.47 9.48 13.05
N LEU A 58 2.80 9.68 13.12
CA LEU A 58 3.64 9.77 11.93
C LEU A 58 3.65 8.43 11.16
N LEU A 59 3.78 7.30 11.86
CA LEU A 59 3.72 5.97 11.23
C LEU A 59 2.37 5.74 10.55
N ALA A 60 1.28 5.99 11.27
CA ALA A 60 -0.07 5.83 10.75
C ALA A 60 -0.28 6.65 9.48
N GLU A 61 0.16 7.92 9.51
CA GLU A 61 0.02 8.81 8.37
C GLU A 61 1.00 8.50 7.22
N ALA A 62 2.20 7.99 7.50
CA ALA A 62 3.13 7.53 6.48
C ALA A 62 2.56 6.33 5.69
N ILE A 63 1.90 5.41 6.38
CA ILE A 63 1.21 4.28 5.75
C ILE A 63 0.05 4.76 4.88
N GLU A 64 -0.79 5.65 5.39
CA GLU A 64 -1.90 6.22 4.62
C GLU A 64 -1.37 6.96 3.37
N HIS A 65 -0.29 7.71 3.51
CA HIS A 65 0.36 8.43 2.40
C HIS A 65 0.96 7.49 1.35
N SER A 66 1.64 6.41 1.77
CA SER A 66 2.14 5.38 0.86
C SER A 66 1.01 4.80 0.00
N TYR A 67 -0.16 4.61 0.60
CA TYR A 67 -1.35 4.12 -0.10
C TYR A 67 -1.98 5.12 -1.05
N GLU A 68 -2.06 6.38 -0.68
CA GLU A 68 -2.59 7.44 -1.55
C GLU A 68 -1.77 7.53 -2.85
N LEU A 69 -0.45 7.53 -2.71
CA LEU A 69 0.46 7.54 -3.86
C LEU A 69 0.33 6.28 -4.74
N ALA A 70 0.01 5.12 -4.15
CA ALA A 70 -0.26 3.91 -4.91
C ALA A 70 -1.65 3.96 -5.58
N GLY A 71 -2.64 4.62 -4.97
CA GLY A 71 -4.01 4.78 -5.48
C GLY A 71 -4.09 5.60 -6.76
N ASP A 72 -3.33 6.69 -6.87
CA ASP A 72 -3.31 7.57 -8.05
C ASP A 72 -2.88 6.85 -9.33
N ASN A 73 -2.06 5.81 -9.22
CA ASN A 73 -1.62 4.98 -10.35
C ASN A 73 -2.60 3.83 -10.70
N ARG A 74 -3.67 3.63 -9.92
CA ARG A 74 -4.64 2.53 -10.09
C ARG A 74 -5.91 2.94 -10.84
N THR A 75 -6.10 4.22 -11.11
CA THR A 75 -7.25 4.77 -11.84
C THR A 75 -6.93 4.83 -13.33
N GLY A 76 -7.37 3.83 -14.07
CA GLY A 76 -7.28 3.90 -15.53
C GLY A 76 -7.35 2.53 -16.20
N ALA A 77 -8.52 1.87 -16.13
CA ALA A 77 -8.83 0.85 -17.11
C ALA A 77 -9.24 1.57 -18.39
N GLY A 78 -8.59 1.25 -19.52
CA GLY A 78 -9.07 1.63 -20.84
C GLY A 78 -10.48 1.08 -21.09
N GLU A 79 -11.11 1.51 -22.19
CA GLU A 79 -12.43 0.99 -22.59
C GLU A 79 -12.32 -0.29 -23.44
N GLU A 80 -11.12 -0.80 -23.67
CA GLU A 80 -10.85 -1.96 -24.51
C GLU A 80 -11.26 -3.29 -23.84
N PRO A 81 -11.65 -4.31 -24.64
CA PRO A 81 -11.90 -5.66 -24.11
C PRO A 81 -10.67 -6.20 -23.37
N GLY A 82 -10.86 -6.81 -22.19
CA GLY A 82 -9.78 -7.29 -21.34
C GLY A 82 -9.17 -6.20 -20.44
N ALA A 83 -9.67 -4.97 -20.48
CA ALA A 83 -9.15 -3.88 -19.68
C ALA A 83 -9.33 -4.12 -18.15
N ALA A 84 -10.44 -4.72 -17.73
CA ALA A 84 -10.68 -5.05 -16.32
C ALA A 84 -9.71 -6.13 -15.85
N THR A 85 -9.47 -7.17 -16.65
CA THR A 85 -8.47 -8.22 -16.39
C THR A 85 -7.06 -7.63 -16.24
N ALA A 86 -6.65 -6.80 -17.21
CA ALA A 86 -5.34 -6.14 -17.16
C ALA A 86 -5.21 -5.20 -15.96
N ARG A 87 -6.29 -4.52 -15.57
CA ARG A 87 -6.34 -3.65 -14.40
C ARG A 87 -6.12 -4.43 -13.10
N VAL A 88 -6.86 -5.51 -12.88
CA VAL A 88 -6.68 -6.33 -11.66
C VAL A 88 -5.28 -6.92 -11.62
N ALA A 89 -4.72 -7.40 -12.73
CA ALA A 89 -3.35 -7.89 -12.81
C ALA A 89 -2.33 -6.80 -12.46
N ALA A 90 -2.48 -5.58 -12.99
CA ALA A 90 -1.63 -4.45 -12.67
C ALA A 90 -1.74 -4.03 -11.19
N MET A 91 -2.92 -4.12 -10.59
CA MET A 91 -3.12 -3.86 -9.16
C MET A 91 -2.40 -4.90 -8.29
N ILE A 92 -2.43 -6.18 -8.67
CA ILE A 92 -1.64 -7.23 -8.00
C ILE A 92 -0.15 -6.90 -8.07
N ASP A 93 0.36 -6.50 -9.24
CA ASP A 93 1.76 -6.11 -9.42
C ASP A 93 2.20 -4.97 -8.52
N GLN A 94 1.33 -3.97 -8.34
CA GLN A 94 1.57 -2.84 -7.45
C GLN A 94 1.48 -3.20 -5.97
N CYS A 95 0.92 -4.35 -5.65
CA CYS A 95 0.87 -4.88 -4.29
C CYS A 95 1.99 -5.87 -3.98
N LEU A 96 2.99 -6.08 -4.86
CA LEU A 96 4.12 -6.99 -4.63
C LEU A 96 5.43 -6.23 -4.39
N PRO A 97 6.37 -6.77 -3.57
CA PRO A 97 7.59 -6.08 -3.16
C PRO A 97 8.67 -6.07 -4.26
N THR A 98 8.37 -5.46 -5.40
CA THR A 98 9.39 -5.25 -6.43
C THR A 98 10.47 -4.26 -5.93
N PRO A 99 11.74 -4.39 -6.38
CA PRO A 99 12.81 -3.50 -5.98
C PRO A 99 12.46 -2.02 -6.16
N GLY A 100 12.87 -1.18 -5.23
CA GLY A 100 12.57 0.24 -5.19
C GLY A 100 11.42 0.56 -4.24
N ARG A 101 10.58 1.53 -4.60
CA ARG A 101 9.53 2.06 -3.74
C ARG A 101 8.58 0.99 -3.18
N LEU A 102 8.15 0.03 -4.00
CA LEU A 102 7.22 -1.01 -3.55
C LEU A 102 7.84 -1.89 -2.45
N ARG A 103 9.16 -2.13 -2.49
CA ARG A 103 9.86 -2.81 -1.41
C ARG A 103 9.89 -1.97 -0.13
N ASP A 104 10.13 -0.65 -0.24
CA ASP A 104 10.10 0.25 0.92
C ASP A 104 8.70 0.32 1.54
N ASP A 105 7.65 0.38 0.72
CA ASP A 105 6.25 0.31 1.16
C ASP A 105 5.96 -1.00 1.91
N TRP A 106 6.49 -2.14 1.42
CA TRP A 106 6.34 -3.43 2.09
C TRP A 106 7.07 -3.49 3.44
N MET A 107 8.27 -2.93 3.55
CA MET A 107 8.97 -2.83 4.83
C MET A 107 8.17 -2.01 5.84
N LEU A 108 7.56 -0.91 5.40
CA LEU A 108 6.66 -0.11 6.24
C LEU A 108 5.45 -0.92 6.71
N TRP A 109 4.89 -1.80 5.87
CA TRP A 109 3.80 -2.71 6.22
C TRP A 109 4.18 -3.72 7.29
N VAL A 110 5.34 -4.35 7.16
CA VAL A 110 5.85 -5.29 8.16
C VAL A 110 5.99 -4.59 9.50
N GLU A 111 6.50 -3.36 9.51
CA GLU A 111 6.58 -2.54 10.71
C GLU A 111 5.19 -2.25 11.31
N LEU A 112 4.20 -1.91 10.46
CA LEU A 112 2.82 -1.71 10.92
C LEU A 112 2.25 -2.96 11.57
N TRP A 113 2.38 -4.13 10.94
CA TRP A 113 1.87 -5.38 11.49
C TRP A 113 2.50 -5.69 12.84
N LEU A 114 3.83 -5.55 12.95
CA LEU A 114 4.57 -5.81 14.18
C LEU A 114 4.13 -4.87 15.30
N HIS A 115 4.01 -3.58 15.00
CA HIS A 115 3.56 -2.58 15.96
C HIS A 115 2.08 -2.76 16.34
N THR A 116 1.21 -3.02 15.37
CA THR A 116 -0.23 -3.25 15.61
C THR A 116 -0.47 -4.46 16.52
N ALA A 117 0.34 -5.52 16.39
CA ALA A 117 0.27 -6.69 17.24
C ALA A 117 0.57 -6.35 18.73
N ARG A 118 1.43 -5.35 18.98
CA ARG A 118 1.87 -4.92 20.32
C ARG A 118 1.10 -3.70 20.85
N HIS A 119 0.63 -2.81 19.97
CA HIS A 119 0.03 -1.52 20.30
C HIS A 119 -1.40 -1.43 19.77
N PRO A 120 -2.42 -1.59 20.64
CA PRO A 120 -3.83 -1.60 20.22
C PRO A 120 -4.31 -0.34 19.48
N ASP A 121 -3.68 0.81 19.74
CA ASP A 121 -4.06 2.10 19.15
C ASP A 121 -3.88 2.13 17.62
N LEU A 122 -2.92 1.35 17.10
CA LEU A 122 -2.68 1.24 15.66
C LEU A 122 -3.63 0.29 14.93
N ARG A 123 -4.40 -0.53 15.66
CA ARG A 123 -5.35 -1.49 15.06
C ARG A 123 -6.39 -0.83 14.18
N ARG A 124 -6.88 0.36 14.58
CA ARG A 124 -7.85 1.13 13.78
C ARG A 124 -7.24 1.62 12.46
N THR A 125 -5.97 2.04 12.49
CA THR A 125 -5.25 2.45 11.28
C THR A 125 -5.05 1.27 10.33
N ALA A 126 -4.55 0.14 10.82
CA ALA A 126 -4.41 -1.06 10.02
C ALA A 126 -5.74 -1.50 9.40
N ALA A 127 -6.82 -1.53 10.18
CA ALA A 127 -8.15 -1.88 9.68
C ALA A 127 -8.65 -0.92 8.58
N ARG A 128 -8.44 0.41 8.73
CA ARG A 128 -8.81 1.38 7.69
C ARG A 128 -8.04 1.15 6.40
N VAL A 129 -6.75 0.85 6.51
CA VAL A 129 -5.92 0.64 5.33
C VAL A 129 -6.33 -0.64 4.60
N TYR A 130 -6.55 -1.75 5.31
CA TYR A 130 -7.10 -2.97 4.69
C TYR A 130 -8.46 -2.73 4.05
N ALA A 131 -9.37 -2.01 4.71
CA ALA A 131 -10.67 -1.66 4.13
C ALA A 131 -10.55 -0.84 2.84
N ARG A 132 -9.57 0.06 2.74
CA ARG A 132 -9.30 0.84 1.50
C ARG A 132 -8.79 -0.06 0.38
N ILE A 133 -7.83 -0.96 0.65
CA ILE A 133 -7.32 -1.89 -0.36
C ILE A 133 -8.43 -2.82 -0.83
N HIS A 134 -9.20 -3.36 0.11
CA HIS A 134 -10.36 -4.17 -0.21
C HIS A 134 -11.31 -3.41 -1.15
N GLY A 135 -11.66 -2.16 -0.81
CA GLY A 135 -12.51 -1.32 -1.63
C GLY A 135 -11.97 -1.07 -3.05
N TRP A 136 -10.66 -0.95 -3.22
CA TRP A 136 -10.07 -0.79 -4.55
C TRP A 136 -10.21 -2.03 -5.42
N PHE A 137 -9.91 -3.22 -4.87
CA PHE A 137 -10.08 -4.47 -5.61
C PHE A 137 -11.56 -4.76 -5.86
N ALA A 138 -12.43 -4.52 -4.88
CA ALA A 138 -13.87 -4.67 -5.04
C ALA A 138 -14.40 -3.81 -6.19
N ALA A 139 -14.01 -2.53 -6.25
CA ALA A 139 -14.42 -1.63 -7.33
C ALA A 139 -13.89 -2.08 -8.71
N ALA A 140 -12.66 -2.61 -8.77
CA ALA A 140 -12.10 -3.12 -10.02
C ALA A 140 -12.82 -4.39 -10.49
N ILE A 141 -13.21 -5.26 -9.57
CA ILE A 141 -13.99 -6.47 -9.87
C ILE A 141 -15.42 -6.09 -10.32
N ASP A 142 -16.07 -5.15 -9.61
CA ASP A 142 -17.40 -4.66 -9.99
C ASP A 142 -17.42 -4.04 -11.39
N ASP A 143 -16.40 -3.27 -11.76
CA ASP A 143 -16.23 -2.74 -13.12
C ASP A 143 -16.10 -3.86 -14.16
N GLY A 144 -15.32 -4.90 -13.87
CA GLY A 144 -15.20 -6.07 -14.75
C GLY A 144 -16.50 -6.85 -14.92
N VAL A 145 -17.30 -6.98 -13.85
CA VAL A 145 -18.64 -7.58 -13.91
C VAL A 145 -19.59 -6.74 -14.75
N GLN A 146 -19.59 -5.40 -14.57
CA GLN A 146 -20.43 -4.49 -15.37
C GLN A 146 -20.07 -4.53 -16.86
N ARG A 147 -18.81 -4.76 -17.20
CA ARG A 147 -18.33 -4.91 -18.60
C ARG A 147 -18.58 -6.30 -19.18
N GLY A 148 -19.04 -7.27 -18.36
CA GLY A 148 -19.21 -8.67 -18.75
C GLY A 148 -17.87 -9.42 -18.92
N GLU A 149 -16.76 -8.88 -18.40
CA GLU A 149 -15.46 -9.54 -18.42
C GLU A 149 -15.33 -10.54 -17.27
N PHE A 150 -16.05 -10.33 -16.16
CA PHE A 150 -15.99 -11.18 -14.98
C PHE A 150 -17.35 -11.77 -14.64
N THR A 151 -17.31 -12.99 -14.06
CA THR A 151 -18.44 -13.66 -13.43
C THR A 151 -18.03 -14.11 -12.04
N VAL A 152 -18.46 -13.40 -11.01
CA VAL A 152 -18.02 -13.60 -9.61
C VAL A 152 -19.19 -13.99 -8.74
N ALA A 153 -19.06 -15.11 -8.02
CA ALA A 153 -20.12 -15.62 -7.14
C ALA A 153 -20.21 -14.83 -5.82
N ASP A 154 -19.06 -14.44 -5.26
CA ASP A 154 -18.96 -13.69 -4.01
C ASP A 154 -17.73 -12.76 -4.10
N ARG A 155 -17.98 -11.50 -4.42
CA ARG A 155 -16.94 -10.49 -4.63
C ARG A 155 -16.08 -10.28 -3.39
N ASP A 156 -16.70 -10.12 -2.23
CA ASP A 156 -15.97 -9.77 -1.00
C ASP A 156 -15.07 -10.93 -0.57
N ARG A 157 -15.57 -12.15 -0.67
CA ARG A 157 -14.77 -13.34 -0.41
C ARG A 157 -13.60 -13.49 -1.40
N THR A 158 -13.80 -13.19 -2.68
CA THR A 158 -12.73 -13.20 -3.68
C THR A 158 -11.66 -12.18 -3.34
N VAL A 159 -12.05 -10.96 -2.92
CA VAL A 159 -11.11 -9.91 -2.50
C VAL A 159 -10.37 -10.33 -1.23
N ASP A 160 -11.03 -10.87 -0.22
CA ASP A 160 -10.40 -11.34 1.01
C ASP A 160 -9.33 -12.41 0.73
N ARG A 161 -9.62 -13.35 -0.17
CA ARG A 161 -8.65 -14.38 -0.60
C ARG A 161 -7.50 -13.78 -1.37
N LEU A 162 -7.78 -12.84 -2.26
CA LEU A 162 -6.74 -12.12 -3.01
C LEU A 162 -5.77 -11.41 -2.06
N LEU A 163 -6.28 -10.69 -1.07
CA LEU A 163 -5.45 -9.99 -0.09
C LEU A 163 -4.62 -10.97 0.75
N ALA A 164 -5.22 -12.08 1.21
CA ALA A 164 -4.49 -13.10 1.94
C ALA A 164 -3.35 -13.75 1.10
N LEU A 165 -3.56 -13.94 -0.21
CA LEU A 165 -2.52 -14.44 -1.11
C LEU A 165 -1.42 -13.41 -1.35
N ILE A 166 -1.78 -12.14 -1.52
CA ILE A 166 -0.82 -11.03 -1.65
C ILE A 166 0.06 -10.97 -0.41
N ASP A 167 -0.54 -10.97 0.79
CA ASP A 167 0.20 -10.92 2.05
C ASP A 167 1.12 -12.14 2.20
N GLY A 168 0.61 -13.33 1.95
CA GLY A 168 1.37 -14.57 2.11
C GLY A 168 2.53 -14.73 1.12
N TYR A 169 2.29 -14.50 -0.16
CA TYR A 169 3.34 -14.59 -1.18
C TYR A 169 4.26 -13.37 -1.17
N GLY A 170 3.70 -12.19 -0.86
CA GLY A 170 4.47 -10.96 -0.79
C GLY A 170 5.52 -11.01 0.31
N ILE A 171 5.21 -11.52 1.52
CA ILE A 171 6.21 -11.66 2.58
C ILE A 171 7.33 -12.60 2.18
N ARG A 172 7.03 -13.70 1.47
CA ARG A 172 8.06 -14.62 0.97
C ARG A 172 8.95 -13.97 -0.08
N ALA A 173 8.37 -13.20 -0.98
CA ALA A 173 9.12 -12.44 -1.98
C ALA A 173 9.96 -11.34 -1.33
N LEU A 174 9.45 -10.67 -0.29
CA LEU A 174 10.16 -9.63 0.45
C LEU A 174 11.43 -10.15 1.13
N ILE A 175 11.36 -11.34 1.75
CA ILE A 175 12.51 -11.99 2.40
C ILE A 175 13.43 -12.72 1.41
N GLU A 176 13.19 -12.53 0.11
CA GLU A 176 13.99 -13.10 -0.98
C GLU A 176 14.04 -14.65 -0.94
N ASP A 177 12.90 -15.29 -0.58
CA ASP A 177 12.78 -16.74 -0.66
C ASP A 177 13.06 -17.22 -2.09
N PRO A 178 14.12 -18.04 -2.33
CA PRO A 178 14.46 -18.48 -3.67
C PRO A 178 13.35 -19.30 -4.35
N ALA A 179 12.47 -19.92 -3.55
CA ALA A 179 11.34 -20.67 -4.06
C ALA A 179 10.15 -19.78 -4.44
N MET A 180 10.16 -18.46 -4.08
CA MET A 180 9.06 -17.55 -4.32
C MET A 180 9.54 -16.15 -4.75
N PRO A 181 10.22 -16.04 -5.91
CA PRO A 181 10.52 -14.72 -6.48
C PRO A 181 9.23 -13.99 -6.86
N VAL A 182 9.26 -12.66 -6.95
CA VAL A 182 8.09 -11.80 -7.24
C VAL A 182 7.31 -12.27 -8.46
N ALA A 183 8.00 -12.66 -9.55
CA ALA A 183 7.34 -13.15 -10.76
C ALA A 183 6.52 -14.43 -10.51
N ARG A 184 7.00 -15.33 -9.66
CA ARG A 184 6.27 -16.53 -9.25
C ARG A 184 5.09 -16.15 -8.33
N ALA A 185 5.30 -15.29 -7.36
CA ALA A 185 4.22 -14.81 -6.47
C ALA A 185 3.06 -14.25 -7.29
N ARG A 186 3.33 -13.40 -8.28
CA ARG A 186 2.35 -12.89 -9.24
C ARG A 186 1.57 -14.01 -9.93
N ALA A 187 2.29 -14.97 -10.51
CA ALA A 187 1.69 -16.07 -11.27
C ALA A 187 0.80 -16.95 -10.39
N GLU A 188 1.22 -17.25 -9.17
CA GLU A 188 0.45 -18.06 -8.21
C GLU A 188 -0.81 -17.33 -7.75
N ILE A 189 -0.72 -16.02 -7.45
CA ILE A 189 -1.87 -15.19 -7.07
C ILE A 189 -2.87 -15.16 -8.24
N TRP A 190 -2.41 -14.86 -9.45
CA TRP A 190 -3.29 -14.80 -10.61
C TRP A 190 -3.96 -16.15 -10.89
N SER A 191 -3.19 -17.23 -10.90
CA SER A 191 -3.71 -18.60 -11.10
C SER A 191 -4.80 -19.00 -10.08
N ALA A 192 -4.70 -18.50 -8.85
CA ALA A 192 -5.70 -18.77 -7.81
C ALA A 192 -6.97 -17.92 -7.95
N ILE A 193 -6.84 -16.68 -8.45
CA ILE A 193 -7.95 -15.71 -8.48
C ILE A 193 -8.67 -15.70 -9.84
N ALA A 194 -7.99 -15.92 -10.96
CA ALA A 194 -8.59 -15.89 -12.28
C ALA A 194 -9.84 -16.82 -12.41
N PRO A 195 -9.84 -18.06 -11.90
CA PRO A 195 -11.04 -18.90 -11.92
C PRO A 195 -12.21 -18.32 -11.12
N GLU A 196 -11.96 -17.60 -10.03
CA GLU A 196 -13.02 -16.96 -9.23
C GLU A 196 -13.61 -15.73 -9.91
N LEU A 197 -12.84 -15.10 -10.81
CA LEU A 197 -13.29 -14.02 -11.69
C LEU A 197 -14.02 -14.56 -12.94
N GLY A 198 -14.01 -15.88 -13.17
CA GLY A 198 -14.53 -16.50 -14.39
C GLY A 198 -13.62 -16.29 -15.60
N VAL A 199 -12.34 -15.99 -15.39
CA VAL A 199 -11.32 -15.81 -16.43
C VAL A 199 -10.52 -17.11 -16.58
N SER A 200 -10.38 -17.59 -17.81
CA SER A 200 -9.65 -18.82 -18.16
C SER A 200 -8.21 -18.55 -18.60
#